data_19472140e69362c207aa2098a6fd1a92
#
_entry.id   19472140e69362c207aa2098a6fd1a92
#
_cell.length_a   1.000
_cell.length_b   1.000
_cell.length_c   1.000
_cell.angle_alpha   90.00
_cell.angle_beta   90.00
_cell.angle_gamma   90.00
#
_symmetry.space_group_name_H-M   'P 1'
#
loop_
_entity.id
_entity.type
_entity.pdbx_description
1 polymer ?
#
loop_
_entity_poly.entity_id
_entity_poly.type
_entity_poly.pdbx_seq_one_letter_code
_entity_poly.pdbx_strand_id
1 'polypeptide(L)'
;ASPAYIREAGEPDTPQSLVNFRCINRCFPSGEKYRWEFISPSGEPSEVSVRGDLVVDSDTAMIQAAESGLGIAFVYQSLVTQQLSAGSLVRLLPDYHYPADHFCVYYPSRKHIPVPLRAFITWVMAQNKSILSE
;
A
#
# COMPACT_ATOMS: atom_id res chain seq x y z
N ALA A 1 -8.11 1.99 -6.96
CA ALA A 1 -9.02 1.33 -7.93
C ALA A 1 -8.98 2.04 -9.28
N SER A 2 -9.42 1.38 -10.35
CA SER A 2 -9.59 2.07 -11.65
C SER A 2 -10.80 3.01 -11.65
N PRO A 3 -10.76 4.11 -12.44
CA PRO A 3 -11.92 5.00 -12.59
C PRO A 3 -13.16 4.28 -13.13
N ALA A 4 -12.97 3.24 -13.97
CA ALA A 4 -14.06 2.44 -14.50
C ALA A 4 -14.81 1.69 -13.41
N TYR A 5 -14.08 1.06 -12.49
CA TYR A 5 -14.66 0.36 -11.35
C TYR A 5 -15.44 1.32 -10.44
N ILE A 6 -14.87 2.50 -10.14
CA ILE A 6 -15.51 3.48 -9.26
C ILE A 6 -16.80 4.05 -9.87
N ARG A 7 -16.85 4.26 -11.19
CA ARG A 7 -18.09 4.68 -11.85
C ARG A 7 -19.21 3.64 -11.74
N GLU A 8 -18.87 2.36 -11.69
CA GLU A 8 -19.84 1.26 -11.54
C GLU A 8 -20.25 1.03 -10.09
N ALA A 9 -19.27 0.96 -9.19
CA ALA A 9 -19.47 0.50 -7.81
C ALA A 9 -19.68 1.65 -6.80
N GLY A 10 -19.38 2.89 -7.18
CA GLY A 10 -19.31 4.02 -6.26
C GLY A 10 -17.98 4.11 -5.54
N GLU A 11 -17.84 5.07 -4.66
CA GLU A 11 -16.63 5.36 -3.87
C GLU A 11 -16.90 5.06 -2.39
N PRO A 12 -15.99 4.37 -1.67
CA PRO A 12 -16.12 4.15 -0.24
C PRO A 12 -15.86 5.44 0.53
N ASP A 13 -16.74 5.76 1.50
CA ASP A 13 -16.61 6.95 2.37
C ASP A 13 -15.75 6.68 3.60
N THR A 14 -15.66 5.43 4.04
CA THR A 14 -14.90 5.00 5.22
C THR A 14 -14.24 3.64 4.98
N PRO A 15 -13.18 3.30 5.74
CA PRO A 15 -12.61 1.95 5.67
C PRO A 15 -13.62 0.84 5.91
N GLN A 16 -14.59 1.06 6.82
CA GLN A 16 -15.62 0.07 7.16
C GLN A 16 -16.55 -0.20 5.97
N SER A 17 -16.81 0.79 5.13
CA SER A 17 -17.67 0.62 3.94
C SER A 17 -17.04 -0.28 2.87
N LEU A 18 -15.71 -0.54 2.92
CA LEU A 18 -15.01 -1.44 2.01
C LEU A 18 -15.57 -2.86 1.99
N VAL A 19 -16.28 -3.28 3.03
CA VAL A 19 -16.95 -4.61 3.05
C VAL A 19 -18.03 -4.76 1.98
N ASN A 20 -18.51 -3.65 1.43
CA ASN A 20 -19.52 -3.61 0.36
C ASN A 20 -18.91 -3.60 -1.04
N PHE A 21 -17.59 -3.50 -1.16
CA PHE A 21 -16.87 -3.42 -2.42
C PHE A 21 -16.09 -4.70 -2.71
N ARG A 22 -15.85 -4.96 -4.00
CA ARG A 22 -14.91 -6.02 -4.40
C ARG A 22 -13.49 -5.52 -4.11
N CYS A 23 -12.79 -6.20 -3.21
CA CYS A 23 -11.42 -5.91 -2.88
C CYS A 23 -10.49 -7.03 -3.33
N ILE A 24 -9.27 -6.67 -3.74
CA ILE A 24 -8.25 -7.62 -4.14
C ILE A 24 -7.46 -7.98 -2.88
N ASN A 25 -7.59 -9.23 -2.43
CA ASN A 25 -6.95 -9.69 -1.21
C ASN A 25 -5.49 -10.04 -1.44
N ARG A 26 -4.65 -9.74 -0.45
CA ARG A 26 -3.29 -10.25 -0.36
C ARG A 26 -3.25 -11.48 0.53
N CYS A 27 -2.55 -12.52 0.09
CA CYS A 27 -2.31 -13.73 0.87
C CYS A 27 -0.85 -13.82 1.24
N PHE A 28 -0.58 -14.17 2.50
CA PHE A 28 0.75 -14.54 2.95
C PHE A 28 1.08 -16.00 2.59
N PRO A 29 2.37 -16.39 2.60
CA PRO A 29 2.75 -17.80 2.42
C PRO A 29 2.09 -18.77 3.42
N SER A 30 1.65 -18.26 4.58
CA SER A 30 0.85 -19.01 5.56
C SER A 30 -0.58 -19.35 5.11
N GLY A 31 -1.07 -18.74 4.01
CA GLY A 31 -2.45 -18.82 3.57
C GLY A 31 -3.38 -17.81 4.24
N GLU A 32 -2.87 -17.02 5.16
CA GLU A 32 -3.65 -16.01 5.87
C GLU A 32 -3.83 -14.76 5.00
N LYS A 33 -5.06 -14.21 4.98
CA LYS A 33 -5.36 -12.96 4.25
C LYS A 33 -4.92 -11.77 5.08
N TYR A 34 -4.29 -10.79 4.41
CA TYR A 34 -3.89 -9.53 5.02
C TYR A 34 -5.13 -8.72 5.41
N ARG A 35 -5.20 -8.26 6.65
CA ARG A 35 -6.21 -7.30 7.11
C ARG A 35 -5.73 -5.89 6.78
N TRP A 36 -6.63 -5.08 6.23
CA TRP A 36 -6.30 -3.72 5.86
C TRP A 36 -6.34 -2.82 7.07
N GLU A 37 -5.25 -2.16 7.34
CA GLU A 37 -5.05 -1.29 8.50
C GLU A 37 -5.13 0.17 8.08
N PHE A 38 -5.82 0.97 8.88
CA PHE A 38 -6.02 2.39 8.62
C PHE A 38 -5.83 3.19 9.90
N ILE A 39 -5.29 4.40 9.75
CA ILE A 39 -5.32 5.46 10.77
C ILE A 39 -6.31 6.51 10.28
N SER A 40 -7.29 6.85 11.13
CA SER A 40 -8.26 7.91 10.84
C SER A 40 -7.62 9.30 10.92
N PRO A 41 -8.29 10.37 10.42
CA PRO A 41 -7.84 11.75 10.62
C PRO A 41 -7.69 12.16 12.08
N SER A 42 -8.42 11.51 13.00
CA SER A 42 -8.28 11.71 14.46
C SER A 42 -7.13 10.92 15.09
N GLY A 43 -6.39 10.12 14.30
CA GLY A 43 -5.27 9.29 14.76
C GLY A 43 -5.68 7.93 15.34
N GLU A 44 -6.94 7.53 15.20
CA GLU A 44 -7.42 6.24 15.70
C GLU A 44 -7.15 5.12 14.71
N PRO A 45 -6.53 4.01 15.16
CA PRO A 45 -6.30 2.84 14.33
C PRO A 45 -7.58 2.03 14.12
N SER A 46 -7.72 1.44 12.95
CA SER A 46 -8.79 0.50 12.63
C SER A 46 -8.30 -0.57 11.65
N GLU A 47 -8.87 -1.77 11.76
CA GLU A 47 -8.64 -2.89 10.85
C GLU A 47 -9.93 -3.25 10.13
N VAL A 48 -9.82 -3.58 8.85
CA VAL A 48 -10.95 -4.03 8.04
C VAL A 48 -10.61 -5.36 7.36
N SER A 49 -11.45 -6.36 7.58
CA SER A 49 -11.45 -7.59 6.79
C SER A 49 -12.29 -7.37 5.54
N VAL A 50 -11.64 -7.22 4.41
CA VAL A 50 -12.30 -6.94 3.14
C VAL A 50 -12.78 -8.22 2.45
N ARG A 51 -13.80 -8.07 1.59
CA ARG A 51 -14.34 -9.16 0.77
C ARG A 51 -13.78 -9.08 -0.65
N GLY A 52 -13.62 -10.24 -1.28
CA GLY A 52 -13.19 -10.37 -2.67
C GLY A 52 -12.70 -11.78 -2.94
N ASP A 53 -13.03 -12.28 -4.13
CA ASP A 53 -12.67 -13.64 -4.53
C ASP A 53 -11.26 -13.71 -5.12
N LEU A 54 -10.74 -12.56 -5.59
CA LEU A 54 -9.38 -12.48 -6.10
C LEU A 54 -8.39 -12.36 -4.95
N VAL A 55 -7.49 -13.32 -4.89
CA VAL A 55 -6.40 -13.38 -3.91
C VAL A 55 -5.09 -13.48 -4.67
N VAL A 56 -4.15 -12.59 -4.35
CA VAL A 56 -2.84 -12.53 -4.99
C VAL A 56 -1.72 -12.44 -3.93
N ASP A 57 -0.52 -12.82 -4.30
CA ASP A 57 0.68 -12.77 -3.46
C ASP A 57 1.70 -11.70 -3.91
N SER A 58 1.39 -10.98 -4.99
CA SER A 58 2.27 -10.03 -5.66
C SER A 58 1.62 -8.66 -5.79
N ASP A 59 2.36 -7.60 -5.43
CA ASP A 59 1.91 -6.21 -5.63
C ASP A 59 1.67 -5.90 -7.11
N THR A 60 2.51 -6.43 -8.01
CA THR A 60 2.34 -6.25 -9.46
C THR A 60 1.02 -6.83 -9.95
N ALA A 61 0.68 -8.05 -9.53
CA ALA A 61 -0.59 -8.68 -9.89
C ALA A 61 -1.78 -7.90 -9.31
N MET A 62 -1.65 -7.39 -8.07
CA MET A 62 -2.67 -6.57 -7.42
C MET A 62 -2.92 -5.27 -8.18
N ILE A 63 -1.86 -4.58 -8.59
CA ILE A 63 -1.96 -3.33 -9.37
C ILE A 63 -2.62 -3.58 -10.72
N GLN A 64 -2.18 -4.60 -11.46
CA GLN A 64 -2.76 -4.98 -12.76
C GLN A 64 -4.25 -5.34 -12.65
N ALA A 65 -4.62 -6.08 -11.61
CA ALA A 65 -6.01 -6.43 -11.34
C ALA A 65 -6.86 -5.17 -11.06
N ALA A 66 -6.34 -4.22 -10.28
CA ALA A 66 -7.01 -2.96 -10.00
C ALA A 66 -7.17 -2.09 -11.25
N GLU A 67 -6.14 -1.97 -12.10
CA GLU A 67 -6.21 -1.27 -13.38
C GLU A 67 -7.25 -1.90 -14.32
N SER A 68 -7.35 -3.24 -14.30
CA SER A 68 -8.34 -4.00 -15.07
C SER A 68 -9.78 -3.90 -14.51
N GLY A 69 -10.02 -3.13 -13.44
CA GLY A 69 -11.35 -2.93 -12.87
C GLY A 69 -11.88 -4.10 -12.04
N LEU A 70 -11.01 -5.01 -11.58
CA LEU A 70 -11.44 -6.17 -10.82
C LEU A 70 -11.79 -5.85 -9.35
N GLY A 71 -11.40 -4.66 -8.86
CA GLY A 71 -11.71 -4.23 -7.50
C GLY A 71 -10.80 -3.14 -6.96
N ILE A 72 -10.89 -2.95 -5.65
CA ILE A 72 -10.04 -2.03 -4.89
C ILE A 72 -8.79 -2.78 -4.40
N ALA A 73 -7.62 -2.18 -4.61
CA ALA A 73 -6.34 -2.70 -4.14
C ALA A 73 -5.80 -1.87 -2.97
N PHE A 74 -5.12 -2.52 -2.03
CA PHE A 74 -4.40 -1.88 -0.94
C PHE A 74 -2.91 -2.06 -1.16
N VAL A 75 -2.24 -1.01 -1.62
CA VAL A 75 -0.84 -1.01 -2.02
C VAL A 75 -0.15 0.27 -1.57
N TYR A 76 1.17 0.23 -1.45
CA TYR A 76 1.96 1.44 -1.18
C TYR A 76 1.85 2.43 -2.35
N GLN A 77 1.65 3.69 -2.04
CA GLN A 77 1.53 4.77 -3.03
C GLN A 77 2.75 4.84 -3.96
N SER A 78 3.95 4.59 -3.44
CA SER A 78 5.19 4.57 -4.23
C SER A 78 5.20 3.56 -5.38
N LEU A 79 4.42 2.49 -5.28
CA LEU A 79 4.32 1.45 -6.32
C LEU A 79 3.35 1.83 -7.45
N VAL A 80 2.49 2.82 -7.24
CA VAL A 80 1.42 3.20 -8.18
C VAL A 80 1.49 4.67 -8.62
N THR A 81 2.62 5.34 -8.39
CA THR A 81 2.81 6.75 -8.74
C THR A 81 2.55 7.01 -10.22
N GLN A 82 3.00 6.14 -11.10
CA GLN A 82 2.79 6.27 -12.55
C GLN A 82 1.31 6.09 -12.91
N GLN A 83 0.62 5.12 -12.33
CA GLN A 83 -0.78 4.85 -12.56
C GLN A 83 -1.68 5.99 -12.06
N LEU A 84 -1.36 6.55 -10.91
CA LEU A 84 -2.05 7.73 -10.39
C LEU A 84 -1.84 8.96 -11.29
N SER A 85 -0.62 9.20 -11.74
CA SER A 85 -0.30 10.31 -12.65
C SER A 85 -0.94 10.15 -14.02
N ALA A 86 -1.02 8.92 -14.52
CA ALA A 86 -1.68 8.60 -15.80
C ALA A 86 -3.21 8.55 -15.69
N GLY A 87 -3.78 8.55 -14.48
CA GLY A 87 -5.21 8.44 -14.23
C GLY A 87 -5.78 7.05 -14.49
N SER A 88 -4.95 6.01 -14.66
CA SER A 88 -5.41 4.62 -14.77
C SER A 88 -5.87 4.06 -13.41
N LEU A 89 -5.37 4.62 -12.33
CA LEU A 89 -5.85 4.39 -10.97
C LEU A 89 -6.22 5.71 -10.29
N VAL A 90 -7.17 5.65 -9.36
CA VAL A 90 -7.54 6.73 -8.45
C VAL A 90 -7.29 6.30 -7.00
N ARG A 91 -6.86 7.27 -6.17
CA ARG A 91 -6.72 7.08 -4.73
C ARG A 91 -8.09 7.19 -4.09
N LEU A 92 -8.39 6.28 -3.18
CA LEU A 92 -9.60 6.26 -2.36
C LEU A 92 -9.24 6.53 -0.90
N LEU A 93 -10.20 7.02 -0.12
CA LEU A 93 -10.03 7.31 1.31
C LEU A 93 -8.80 8.21 1.58
N PRO A 94 -8.68 9.39 0.95
CA PRO A 94 -7.47 10.20 0.99
C PRO A 94 -7.10 10.67 2.41
N ASP A 95 -8.08 10.79 3.29
CA ASP A 95 -7.90 11.25 4.67
C ASP A 95 -7.44 10.13 5.63
N TYR A 96 -7.44 8.89 5.17
CA TYR A 96 -6.98 7.74 5.93
C TYR A 96 -5.57 7.34 5.53
N HIS A 97 -4.75 7.01 6.52
CA HIS A 97 -3.36 6.63 6.30
C HIS A 97 -3.15 5.17 6.69
N TYR A 98 -2.16 4.54 6.08
CA TYR A 98 -1.62 3.28 6.57
C TYR A 98 -0.69 3.57 7.76
N PRO A 99 -0.76 2.82 8.86
CA PRO A 99 0.15 2.97 10.00
C PRO A 99 1.55 2.43 9.64
N ALA A 100 2.16 2.98 8.60
CA ALA A 100 3.49 2.58 8.18
C ALA A 100 4.53 3.24 9.07
N ASP A 101 5.28 2.42 9.77
CA ASP A 101 6.60 2.80 10.21
C ASP A 101 7.48 3.05 8.97
N HIS A 102 8.45 3.93 9.11
CA HIS A 102 9.39 4.23 8.03
C HIS A 102 10.11 2.96 7.56
N PHE A 103 10.41 2.86 6.27
CA PHE A 103 11.30 1.82 5.79
C PHE A 103 12.63 1.88 6.52
N CYS A 104 13.03 0.74 7.13
CA CYS A 104 14.24 0.63 7.92
C CYS A 104 15.27 -0.25 7.22
N VAL A 105 16.52 0.14 7.30
CA VAL A 105 17.64 -0.76 6.98
C VAL A 105 18.01 -1.52 8.23
N TYR A 106 17.77 -2.84 8.21
CA TYR A 106 18.14 -3.73 9.31
C TYR A 106 19.49 -4.41 9.03
N TYR A 107 20.39 -4.41 10.03
CA TYR A 107 21.65 -5.12 9.97
C TYR A 107 22.05 -5.66 11.37
N PRO A 108 22.72 -6.84 11.44
CA PRO A 108 22.83 -7.61 12.70
C PRO A 108 23.65 -6.94 13.81
N SER A 109 24.56 -6.04 13.48
CA SER A 109 25.43 -5.41 14.48
C SER A 109 25.92 -4.03 14.06
N ARG A 110 25.95 -3.09 15.01
CA ARG A 110 26.58 -1.78 14.84
C ARG A 110 28.10 -1.81 15.03
N LYS A 111 28.64 -2.90 15.57
CA LYS A 111 30.09 -3.08 15.77
C LYS A 111 30.70 -3.70 14.51
N HIS A 112 31.82 -3.13 14.04
CA HIS A 112 32.57 -3.64 12.91
C HIS A 112 31.80 -3.71 11.60
N ILE A 113 31.04 -2.65 11.27
CA ILE A 113 30.33 -2.55 9.98
C ILE A 113 31.39 -2.48 8.86
N PRO A 114 31.37 -3.44 7.90
CA PRO A 114 32.24 -3.39 6.73
C PRO A 114 32.10 -2.08 5.95
N VAL A 115 33.19 -1.60 5.38
CA VAL A 115 33.21 -0.32 4.63
C VAL A 115 32.14 -0.27 3.52
N PRO A 116 31.94 -1.33 2.71
CA PRO A 116 30.89 -1.34 1.68
C PRO A 116 29.48 -1.21 2.26
N LEU A 117 29.20 -1.89 3.38
CA LEU A 117 27.90 -1.82 4.03
C LEU A 117 27.64 -0.41 4.61
N ARG A 118 28.67 0.21 5.17
CA ARG A 118 28.58 1.59 5.67
C ARG A 118 28.28 2.57 4.54
N ALA A 119 28.97 2.44 3.40
CA ALA A 119 28.75 3.26 2.23
C ALA A 119 27.30 3.09 1.70
N PHE A 120 26.80 1.87 1.62
CA PHE A 120 25.42 1.57 1.23
C PHE A 120 24.40 2.22 2.17
N ILE A 121 24.57 2.04 3.50
CA ILE A 121 23.67 2.66 4.48
C ILE A 121 23.66 4.18 4.34
N THR A 122 24.84 4.80 4.20
CA THR A 122 24.96 6.25 4.04
C THR A 122 24.25 6.72 2.76
N TRP A 123 24.41 5.98 1.67
CA TRP A 123 23.75 6.30 0.41
C TRP A 123 22.21 6.19 0.50
N VAL A 124 21.68 5.10 1.08
CA VAL A 124 20.23 4.92 1.30
C VAL A 124 19.65 6.04 2.16
N MET A 125 20.33 6.39 3.25
CA MET A 125 19.90 7.48 4.14
C MET A 125 19.91 8.85 3.44
N ALA A 126 20.84 9.09 2.52
CA ALA A 126 20.90 10.31 1.75
C ALA A 126 19.75 10.41 0.74
N GLN A 127 19.38 9.28 0.09
CA GLN A 127 18.23 9.22 -0.83
C GLN A 127 16.90 9.48 -0.11
N ASN A 128 16.76 8.94 1.10
CA ASN A 128 15.51 9.09 1.86
C ASN A 128 15.24 10.54 2.30
N LYS A 129 16.27 11.36 2.49
CA LYS A 129 16.12 12.80 2.79
C LYS A 129 15.54 13.59 1.63
N SER A 130 15.76 13.16 0.40
CA SER A 130 15.22 13.84 -0.80
C SER A 130 13.74 13.49 -1.04
N ILE A 131 13.26 12.36 -0.54
CA ILE A 131 11.86 11.91 -0.68
C ILE A 131 10.95 12.57 0.38
N LEU A 132 11.50 12.93 1.54
CA LEU A 132 10.74 13.55 2.63
C LEU A 132 10.68 15.09 2.55
N SER A 133 11.26 15.70 1.51
CA SER A 133 11.30 17.15 1.28
C SER A 133 10.36 17.63 0.16
N GLU A 134 9.53 16.79 -0.39
CA GLU A 134 8.41 17.09 -1.27
C GLU A 134 7.06 16.76 -0.61
#